data_c86f00f817b15cdf07a3301aab656c02
#
_entry.id   c86f00f817b15cdf07a3301aab656c02
#
_cell.length_a   1.000
_cell.length_b   1.000
_cell.length_c   1.000
_cell.angle_alpha   90.00
_cell.angle_beta   90.00
_cell.angle_gamma   90.00
#
_symmetry.space_group_name_H-M   'P 1'
#
loop_
_entity.id
_entity.type
_entity.pdbx_description
1 polymer ?
#
loop_
_entity_poly.entity_id
_entity_poly.type
_entity_poly.pdbx_seq_one_letter_code
_entity_poly.pdbx_strand_id
1 'polypeptide(L)'
;GEGMALQVTNKDKRILWIAHEGPPKNFTGVDVSDPKNTKIICQTELPHQNMRSNSLEVTGDILAVAYQVYELGLEPAGVELFDISEPENPKSIGFHSTAGPHSRGVHCLWFVDGEYVHMASGAPDFTPRHPRDDQFYQIIDVRNPSKMEEVGRWWYPGTSEKDDAPPPDRINPDPIEELRGGDAFRLHNANIYPSHPDRAYLGYIDGGAVILDISNKSNPQVVSQWSPHNPYPGFTHTVLPLFDRGLLVVTDECIKDNGEDWPKLTWVIDARNEKNL
;
A
#
# COMPACT_ATOMS: atom_id res chain seq x y z
N GLY A 1 -4.29 -6.66 11.07
CA GLY A 1 -4.34 -5.98 9.79
C GLY A 1 -3.45 -4.75 9.81
N GLU A 2 -2.85 -4.42 8.69
CA GLU A 2 -2.00 -3.24 8.57
C GLU A 2 -2.81 -1.94 8.45
N GLY A 3 -4.10 -2.04 8.06
CA GLY A 3 -4.97 -0.90 7.83
C GLY A 3 -5.89 -0.62 9.01
N MET A 4 -5.80 0.60 9.56
CA MET A 4 -6.76 1.17 10.51
C MET A 4 -6.97 2.64 10.17
N ALA A 5 -8.23 3.06 10.11
CA ALA A 5 -8.58 4.46 9.85
C ALA A 5 -9.69 4.94 10.79
N LEU A 6 -9.63 6.22 11.16
CA LEU A 6 -10.61 6.85 12.05
C LEU A 6 -11.54 7.76 11.24
N GLN A 7 -12.82 7.44 11.23
CA GLN A 7 -13.88 8.34 10.76
C GLN A 7 -14.41 9.18 11.91
N VAL A 8 -14.53 10.49 11.69
CA VAL A 8 -15.33 11.37 12.54
C VAL A 8 -16.58 11.74 11.78
N THR A 9 -17.74 11.23 12.24
CA THR A 9 -19.00 11.47 11.56
C THR A 9 -19.52 12.90 11.82
N ASN A 10 -20.49 13.33 11.03
CA ASN A 10 -21.18 14.63 11.22
C ASN A 10 -21.96 14.76 12.56
N LYS A 11 -22.09 13.66 13.32
CA LYS A 11 -22.69 13.59 14.66
C LYS A 11 -21.64 13.43 15.75
N ASP A 12 -20.38 13.76 15.47
CA ASP A 12 -19.22 13.65 16.37
C ASP A 12 -18.95 12.22 16.88
N LYS A 13 -19.55 11.19 16.30
CA LYS A 13 -19.14 9.81 16.57
C LYS A 13 -17.76 9.54 15.97
N ARG A 14 -16.98 8.75 16.68
CA ARG A 14 -15.68 8.27 16.23
C ARG A 14 -15.77 6.78 15.95
N ILE A 15 -15.58 6.41 14.69
CA ILE A 15 -15.63 5.03 14.24
C ILE A 15 -14.23 4.63 13.79
N LEU A 16 -13.67 3.62 14.45
CA LEU A 16 -12.41 2.99 14.04
C LEU A 16 -12.72 1.86 13.06
N TRP A 17 -12.24 2.02 11.84
CA TRP A 17 -12.29 1.00 10.80
C TRP A 17 -11.02 0.15 10.84
N ILE A 18 -11.16 -1.17 10.80
CA ILE A 18 -10.06 -2.13 10.96
C ILE A 18 -10.11 -3.14 9.81
N ALA A 19 -9.04 -3.23 9.05
CA ALA A 19 -8.81 -4.25 8.02
C ALA A 19 -8.46 -5.61 8.62
N HIS A 20 -8.65 -6.68 7.86
CA HIS A 20 -8.32 -8.04 8.29
C HIS A 20 -7.34 -8.70 7.31
N GLU A 21 -6.25 -9.26 7.83
CA GLU A 21 -5.23 -9.96 7.02
C GLU A 21 -5.62 -11.37 6.58
N GLY A 22 -6.83 -11.77 6.86
CA GLY A 22 -7.29 -13.09 6.45
C GLY A 22 -8.79 -13.27 6.60
N PRO A 23 -9.31 -14.29 5.90
CA PRO A 23 -10.72 -14.62 5.94
C PRO A 23 -11.16 -15.09 7.35
N PRO A 24 -12.47 -15.07 7.64
CA PRO A 24 -13.55 -14.74 6.71
C PRO A 24 -13.92 -13.25 6.67
N LYS A 25 -13.30 -12.40 7.51
CA LYS A 25 -13.73 -11.02 7.68
C LYS A 25 -13.03 -10.09 6.70
N ASN A 26 -13.82 -9.15 6.16
CA ASN A 26 -13.34 -8.08 5.30
C ASN A 26 -12.85 -6.91 6.15
N PHE A 27 -13.77 -6.18 6.78
CA PHE A 27 -13.43 -5.11 7.72
C PHE A 27 -14.42 -5.03 8.87
N THR A 28 -13.99 -4.36 9.94
CA THR A 28 -14.81 -4.14 11.14
C THR A 28 -14.89 -2.66 11.46
N GLY A 29 -16.10 -2.14 11.67
CA GLY A 29 -16.35 -0.81 12.23
C GLY A 29 -16.61 -0.90 13.73
N VAL A 30 -15.86 -0.11 14.50
CA VAL A 30 -15.95 -0.05 15.97
C VAL A 30 -16.26 1.37 16.38
N ASP A 31 -17.39 1.60 17.06
CA ASP A 31 -17.67 2.88 17.73
C ASP A 31 -16.72 3.03 18.93
N VAL A 32 -15.81 3.99 18.82
CA VAL A 32 -14.80 4.35 19.83
C VAL A 32 -15.07 5.76 20.40
N SER A 33 -16.28 6.28 20.25
CA SER A 33 -16.67 7.60 20.78
C SER A 33 -16.48 7.69 22.30
N ASP A 34 -16.75 6.58 23.01
CA ASP A 34 -16.31 6.37 24.38
C ASP A 34 -15.25 5.26 24.40
N PRO A 35 -13.96 5.58 24.56
CA PRO A 35 -12.89 4.59 24.53
C PRO A 35 -12.94 3.57 25.68
N LYS A 36 -13.74 3.79 26.70
CA LYS A 36 -13.98 2.83 27.81
C LYS A 36 -15.12 1.85 27.50
N ASN A 37 -15.98 2.18 26.54
CA ASN A 37 -17.17 1.40 26.18
C ASN A 37 -17.28 1.25 24.66
N THR A 38 -16.25 0.72 24.03
CA THR A 38 -16.21 0.48 22.58
C THR A 38 -17.23 -0.57 22.14
N LYS A 39 -17.79 -0.43 20.94
CA LYS A 39 -18.79 -1.36 20.39
C LYS A 39 -18.50 -1.66 18.91
N ILE A 40 -18.49 -2.92 18.55
CA ILE A 40 -18.55 -3.31 17.13
C ILE A 40 -19.94 -2.92 16.60
N ILE A 41 -19.98 -2.09 15.56
CA ILE A 41 -21.22 -1.61 14.94
C ILE A 41 -21.51 -2.29 13.61
N CYS A 42 -20.48 -2.74 12.91
CA CYS A 42 -20.61 -3.56 11.70
C CYS A 42 -19.40 -4.46 11.52
N GLN A 43 -19.59 -5.54 10.79
CA GLN A 43 -18.54 -6.43 10.36
C GLN A 43 -18.97 -7.09 9.06
N THR A 44 -18.16 -6.96 7.99
CA THR A 44 -18.43 -7.53 6.68
C THR A 44 -17.57 -8.77 6.44
N GLU A 45 -17.95 -9.58 5.46
CA GLU A 45 -17.21 -10.78 5.08
C GLU A 45 -16.54 -10.62 3.73
N LEU A 46 -15.39 -11.29 3.57
CA LEU A 46 -14.70 -11.38 2.29
C LEU A 46 -15.50 -12.26 1.30
N PRO A 47 -15.41 -11.98 -0.01
CA PRO A 47 -16.08 -12.77 -1.04
C PRO A 47 -15.70 -14.26 -1.03
N HIS A 48 -14.45 -14.60 -0.67
CA HIS A 48 -13.99 -15.99 -0.57
C HIS A 48 -12.77 -16.13 0.37
N GLN A 49 -12.34 -17.38 0.62
CA GLN A 49 -11.30 -17.71 1.60
C GLN A 49 -9.85 -17.49 1.10
N ASN A 50 -9.64 -17.30 -0.21
CA ASN A 50 -8.31 -17.13 -0.81
C ASN A 50 -7.92 -15.66 -0.98
N MET A 51 -8.37 -14.80 -0.08
CA MET A 51 -8.07 -13.36 -0.12
C MET A 51 -8.05 -12.73 1.26
N ARG A 52 -7.56 -11.50 1.30
CA ARG A 52 -7.55 -10.63 2.48
C ARG A 52 -7.86 -9.18 2.11
N SER A 53 -8.35 -8.41 3.07
CA SER A 53 -8.42 -6.96 3.01
C SER A 53 -7.31 -6.38 3.89
N ASN A 54 -6.12 -6.27 3.37
CA ASN A 54 -4.93 -5.96 4.16
C ASN A 54 -4.88 -4.50 4.62
N SER A 55 -5.39 -3.59 3.82
CA SER A 55 -5.29 -2.14 4.01
C SER A 55 -6.62 -1.46 3.75
N LEU A 56 -6.89 -0.40 4.49
CA LEU A 56 -8.04 0.48 4.28
C LEU A 56 -7.72 1.91 4.72
N GLU A 57 -8.42 2.87 4.13
CA GLU A 57 -8.34 4.29 4.49
C GLU A 57 -9.69 4.98 4.37
N VAL A 58 -9.87 6.06 5.15
CA VAL A 58 -11.10 6.85 5.20
C VAL A 58 -10.84 8.30 4.82
N THR A 59 -11.65 8.83 3.91
CA THR A 59 -11.75 10.27 3.66
C THR A 59 -13.21 10.70 3.70
N GLY A 60 -13.56 11.53 4.67
CA GLY A 60 -14.95 11.91 4.91
C GLY A 60 -15.83 10.70 5.22
N ASP A 61 -16.85 10.49 4.41
CA ASP A 61 -17.78 9.37 4.52
C ASP A 61 -17.50 8.26 3.47
N ILE A 62 -16.30 8.20 2.94
CA ILE A 62 -15.87 7.16 2.00
C ILE A 62 -14.74 6.33 2.61
N LEU A 63 -14.90 4.99 2.58
CA LEU A 63 -13.92 4.00 2.97
C LEU A 63 -13.38 3.31 1.71
N ALA A 64 -12.08 3.37 1.49
CA ALA A 64 -11.38 2.58 0.48
C ALA A 64 -10.80 1.32 1.12
N VAL A 65 -11.03 0.16 0.50
CA VAL A 65 -10.58 -1.16 1.00
C VAL A 65 -9.75 -1.87 -0.06
N ALA A 66 -8.55 -2.32 0.32
CA ALA A 66 -7.66 -3.09 -0.53
C ALA A 66 -8.06 -4.57 -0.53
N TYR A 67 -8.15 -5.19 -1.71
CA TYR A 67 -8.32 -6.64 -1.86
C TYR A 67 -7.09 -7.27 -2.48
N GLN A 68 -6.46 -8.16 -1.71
CA GLN A 68 -5.33 -8.97 -2.14
C GLN A 68 -5.68 -10.46 -2.06
N VAL A 69 -5.43 -11.17 -3.16
CA VAL A 69 -5.60 -12.63 -3.25
C VAL A 69 -4.29 -13.36 -2.96
N TYR A 70 -4.37 -14.62 -2.52
CA TYR A 70 -3.18 -15.42 -2.22
C TYR A 70 -2.56 -16.07 -3.45
N GLU A 71 -3.34 -16.27 -4.51
CA GLU A 71 -2.89 -16.87 -5.76
C GLU A 71 -3.04 -15.88 -6.91
N LEU A 72 -2.08 -15.87 -7.82
CA LEU A 72 -2.12 -15.00 -9.01
C LEU A 72 -3.36 -15.29 -9.87
N GLY A 73 -3.97 -14.22 -10.37
CA GLY A 73 -5.10 -14.31 -11.29
C GLY A 73 -6.46 -14.60 -10.67
N LEU A 74 -6.56 -14.74 -9.33
CA LEU A 74 -7.85 -14.85 -8.66
C LEU A 74 -8.58 -13.50 -8.61
N GLU A 75 -9.91 -13.56 -8.52
CA GLU A 75 -10.81 -12.41 -8.39
C GLU A 75 -11.76 -12.59 -7.20
N PRO A 76 -12.21 -11.46 -6.58
CA PRO A 76 -11.86 -10.08 -6.89
C PRO A 76 -10.49 -9.68 -6.32
N ALA A 77 -9.74 -8.88 -7.07
CA ALA A 77 -8.47 -8.30 -6.66
C ALA A 77 -8.43 -6.83 -7.11
N GLY A 78 -8.20 -5.89 -6.19
CA GLY A 78 -8.30 -4.48 -6.52
C GLY A 78 -8.64 -3.59 -5.32
N VAL A 79 -9.32 -2.48 -5.57
CA VAL A 79 -9.79 -1.57 -4.53
C VAL A 79 -11.31 -1.37 -4.63
N GLU A 80 -11.99 -1.46 -3.50
CA GLU A 80 -13.42 -1.19 -3.38
C GLU A 80 -13.67 0.04 -2.53
N LEU A 81 -14.63 0.87 -2.97
CA LEU A 81 -15.09 2.02 -2.21
C LEU A 81 -16.45 1.74 -1.59
N PHE A 82 -16.60 2.18 -0.35
CA PHE A 82 -17.84 2.10 0.41
C PHE A 82 -18.28 3.47 0.87
N ASP A 83 -19.58 3.76 0.73
CA ASP A 83 -20.25 4.84 1.45
C ASP A 83 -20.47 4.39 2.91
N ILE A 84 -19.88 5.13 3.84
CA ILE A 84 -19.94 4.90 5.28
C ILE A 84 -20.62 6.06 6.02
N SER A 85 -21.44 6.85 5.33
CA SER A 85 -22.26 7.91 5.93
C SER A 85 -23.22 7.36 7.00
N GLU A 86 -23.64 6.10 6.85
CA GLU A 86 -24.31 5.29 7.86
C GLU A 86 -23.34 4.16 8.30
N PRO A 87 -22.50 4.38 9.33
CA PRO A 87 -21.41 3.45 9.66
C PRO A 87 -21.86 2.03 10.04
N GLU A 88 -23.09 1.88 10.51
CA GLU A 88 -23.69 0.58 10.81
C GLU A 88 -24.08 -0.22 9.55
N ASN A 89 -24.12 0.44 8.38
CA ASN A 89 -24.58 -0.16 7.12
C ASN A 89 -23.74 0.33 5.91
N PRO A 90 -22.45 0.01 5.83
CA PRO A 90 -21.58 0.36 4.71
C PRO A 90 -22.14 -0.16 3.38
N LYS A 91 -22.12 0.67 2.34
CA LYS A 91 -22.61 0.31 1.00
C LYS A 91 -21.50 0.41 -0.02
N SER A 92 -21.26 -0.66 -0.77
CA SER A 92 -20.35 -0.62 -1.93
C SER A 92 -20.86 0.39 -2.96
N ILE A 93 -19.98 1.28 -3.41
CA ILE A 93 -20.27 2.33 -4.40
C ILE A 93 -19.41 2.21 -5.66
N GLY A 94 -18.38 1.37 -5.65
CA GLY A 94 -17.55 1.12 -6.81
C GLY A 94 -16.38 0.18 -6.52
N PHE A 95 -15.92 -0.47 -7.60
CA PHE A 95 -14.78 -1.40 -7.55
C PHE A 95 -13.88 -1.19 -8.77
N HIS A 96 -12.57 -1.05 -8.52
CA HIS A 96 -11.54 -1.03 -9.55
C HIS A 96 -10.73 -2.32 -9.48
N SER A 97 -10.80 -3.13 -10.54
CA SER A 97 -10.05 -4.39 -10.62
C SER A 97 -8.61 -4.16 -11.07
N THR A 98 -7.69 -4.78 -10.35
CA THR A 98 -6.28 -4.91 -10.75
C THR A 98 -5.91 -6.37 -10.99
N ALA A 99 -6.89 -7.27 -11.07
CA ALA A 99 -6.69 -8.69 -11.34
C ALA A 99 -5.98 -8.91 -12.68
N GLY A 100 -5.11 -9.89 -12.73
CA GLY A 100 -4.36 -10.25 -13.92
C GLY A 100 -3.44 -11.44 -13.69
N PRO A 101 -2.84 -12.01 -14.73
CA PRO A 101 -2.08 -13.26 -14.64
C PRO A 101 -0.86 -13.17 -13.72
N HIS A 102 -0.36 -11.95 -13.46
CA HIS A 102 0.77 -11.68 -12.58
C HIS A 102 0.40 -10.73 -11.43
N SER A 103 -0.89 -10.52 -11.18
CA SER A 103 -1.37 -9.64 -10.13
C SER A 103 -2.07 -10.43 -9.02
N ARG A 104 -1.77 -10.06 -7.78
CA ARG A 104 -2.51 -10.51 -6.60
C ARG A 104 -3.43 -9.43 -6.05
N GLY A 105 -3.56 -8.29 -6.74
CA GLY A 105 -4.36 -7.17 -6.27
C GLY A 105 -3.59 -6.18 -5.41
N VAL A 106 -4.32 -5.45 -4.58
CA VAL A 106 -3.81 -4.34 -3.76
C VAL A 106 -3.33 -4.84 -2.42
N HIS A 107 -2.06 -4.54 -2.09
CA HIS A 107 -1.46 -4.87 -0.80
C HIS A 107 -1.68 -3.73 0.22
N CYS A 108 -1.33 -2.52 -0.15
CA CYS A 108 -1.46 -1.34 0.70
C CYS A 108 -2.01 -0.18 -0.12
N LEU A 109 -2.81 0.68 0.51
CA LEU A 109 -3.34 1.89 -0.13
C LEU A 109 -3.32 3.09 0.82
N TRP A 110 -3.31 4.29 0.20
CA TRP A 110 -3.53 5.58 0.85
C TRP A 110 -4.59 6.36 0.08
N PHE A 111 -5.53 6.94 0.82
CA PHE A 111 -6.66 7.70 0.30
C PHE A 111 -6.90 8.90 1.21
N VAL A 112 -6.28 10.04 0.90
CA VAL A 112 -6.19 11.19 1.82
C VAL A 112 -6.90 12.45 1.33
N ASP A 113 -7.20 12.53 0.03
CA ASP A 113 -7.80 13.72 -0.60
C ASP A 113 -9.27 13.51 -1.04
N GLY A 114 -9.75 12.27 -1.01
CA GLY A 114 -11.09 11.93 -1.50
C GLY A 114 -11.20 11.83 -3.03
N GLU A 115 -10.10 12.06 -3.75
CA GLU A 115 -10.07 12.10 -5.22
C GLU A 115 -9.25 10.97 -5.83
N TYR A 116 -8.14 10.58 -5.17
CA TYR A 116 -7.20 9.58 -5.69
C TYR A 116 -6.85 8.53 -4.64
N VAL A 117 -6.87 7.27 -5.06
CA VAL A 117 -6.28 6.17 -4.29
C VAL A 117 -4.87 5.94 -4.82
N HIS A 118 -3.90 5.98 -3.90
CA HIS A 118 -2.50 5.65 -4.13
C HIS A 118 -2.23 4.27 -3.57
N MET A 119 -1.72 3.33 -4.39
CA MET A 119 -1.66 1.94 -3.95
C MET A 119 -0.44 1.18 -4.45
N ALA A 120 -0.07 0.16 -3.68
CA ALA A 120 0.86 -0.89 -4.05
C ALA A 120 0.07 -2.08 -4.61
N SER A 121 0.15 -2.32 -5.91
CA SER A 121 -0.64 -3.34 -6.58
C SER A 121 0.05 -3.88 -7.83
N GLY A 122 -0.36 -5.07 -8.28
CA GLY A 122 -0.15 -5.52 -9.64
C GLY A 122 -1.18 -4.90 -10.59
N ALA A 123 -1.07 -5.20 -11.89
CA ALA A 123 -2.04 -4.80 -12.91
C ALA A 123 -2.14 -5.86 -14.01
N PRO A 124 -3.27 -5.93 -14.74
CA PRO A 124 -3.48 -6.97 -15.76
C PRO A 124 -2.51 -6.89 -16.94
N ASP A 125 -1.94 -5.71 -17.19
CA ASP A 125 -1.02 -5.42 -18.30
C ASP A 125 0.45 -5.34 -17.89
N PHE A 126 0.78 -5.62 -16.61
CA PHE A 126 2.12 -5.62 -16.07
C PHE A 126 2.65 -7.06 -15.96
N THR A 127 3.76 -7.33 -16.64
CA THR A 127 4.50 -8.60 -16.52
C THR A 127 5.82 -8.33 -15.82
N PRO A 128 6.00 -8.80 -14.58
CA PRO A 128 7.27 -8.65 -13.89
C PRO A 128 8.34 -9.58 -14.47
N ARG A 129 9.58 -9.12 -14.60
CA ARG A 129 10.72 -9.98 -14.98
C ARG A 129 11.03 -11.04 -13.93
N HIS A 130 10.74 -10.73 -12.68
CA HIS A 130 10.87 -11.65 -11.56
C HIS A 130 9.51 -11.81 -10.86
N PRO A 131 9.06 -13.04 -10.55
CA PRO A 131 7.70 -13.27 -10.03
C PRO A 131 7.35 -12.50 -8.76
N ARG A 132 8.35 -12.08 -7.99
CA ARG A 132 8.15 -11.31 -6.75
C ARG A 132 8.09 -9.81 -6.94
N ASP A 133 8.40 -9.28 -8.12
CA ASP A 133 8.28 -7.86 -8.43
C ASP A 133 6.86 -7.51 -8.91
N ASP A 134 5.87 -8.21 -8.39
CA ASP A 134 4.48 -8.20 -8.82
C ASP A 134 3.67 -6.97 -8.38
N GLN A 135 4.26 -6.10 -7.56
CA GLN A 135 3.59 -4.90 -7.03
C GLN A 135 4.39 -3.64 -7.33
N PHE A 136 3.70 -2.62 -7.79
CA PHE A 136 4.26 -1.32 -8.09
C PHE A 136 3.28 -0.19 -7.71
N TYR A 137 3.72 1.06 -7.85
CA TYR A 137 2.91 2.23 -7.50
C TYR A 137 1.89 2.54 -8.57
N GLN A 138 0.63 2.69 -8.16
CA GLN A 138 -0.49 3.10 -9.02
C GLN A 138 -1.28 4.22 -8.38
N ILE A 139 -1.85 5.09 -9.22
CA ILE A 139 -2.75 6.18 -8.83
C ILE A 139 -4.06 5.96 -9.56
N ILE A 140 -5.15 5.82 -8.82
CA ILE A 140 -6.50 5.60 -9.35
C ILE A 140 -7.33 6.85 -9.08
N ASP A 141 -7.91 7.44 -10.12
CA ASP A 141 -8.93 8.49 -10.00
C ASP A 141 -10.25 7.85 -9.55
N VAL A 142 -10.74 8.27 -8.39
CA VAL A 142 -11.95 7.73 -7.77
C VAL A 142 -13.05 8.78 -7.57
N ARG A 143 -12.89 9.98 -8.14
CA ARG A 143 -13.90 11.05 -8.09
C ARG A 143 -15.27 10.63 -8.62
N ASN A 144 -15.28 9.67 -9.51
CA ASN A 144 -16.48 8.97 -9.95
C ASN A 144 -16.38 7.49 -9.57
N PRO A 145 -16.93 7.04 -8.44
CA PRO A 145 -16.82 5.65 -8.00
C PRO A 145 -17.37 4.61 -8.99
N SER A 146 -18.32 4.99 -9.84
CA SER A 146 -18.87 4.09 -10.87
C SER A 146 -17.96 3.96 -12.10
N LYS A 147 -16.90 4.78 -12.20
CA LYS A 147 -15.95 4.81 -13.32
C LYS A 147 -14.55 5.18 -12.80
N MET A 148 -13.99 4.32 -11.98
CA MET A 148 -12.63 4.48 -11.49
C MET A 148 -11.62 4.14 -12.58
N GLU A 149 -10.59 4.97 -12.75
CA GLU A 149 -9.59 4.82 -13.82
C GLU A 149 -8.18 5.00 -13.27
N GLU A 150 -7.24 4.17 -13.72
CA GLU A 150 -5.84 4.42 -13.46
C GLU A 150 -5.38 5.66 -14.24
N VAL A 151 -4.75 6.61 -13.53
CA VAL A 151 -4.25 7.86 -14.13
C VAL A 151 -2.73 7.94 -14.14
N GLY A 152 -2.04 7.13 -13.35
CA GLY A 152 -0.58 7.09 -13.33
C GLY A 152 -0.02 5.88 -12.62
N ARG A 153 1.23 5.57 -12.96
CA ARG A 153 1.98 4.47 -12.36
C ARG A 153 3.49 4.73 -12.36
N TRP A 154 4.17 4.05 -11.47
CA TRP A 154 5.62 4.00 -11.45
C TRP A 154 6.09 2.65 -10.89
N TRP A 155 7.04 2.00 -11.54
CA TRP A 155 7.68 0.78 -11.06
C TRP A 155 9.18 0.96 -10.93
N TYR A 156 9.80 0.16 -10.09
CA TYR A 156 11.25 0.19 -9.93
C TYR A 156 11.93 -0.21 -11.25
N PRO A 157 12.89 0.59 -11.74
CA PRO A 157 13.53 0.33 -13.04
C PRO A 157 14.10 -1.09 -13.15
N GLY A 158 13.85 -1.73 -14.28
CA GLY A 158 14.31 -3.09 -14.58
C GLY A 158 13.40 -4.21 -14.08
N THR A 159 12.30 -3.91 -13.36
CA THR A 159 11.38 -4.93 -12.85
C THR A 159 10.31 -5.38 -13.84
N SER A 160 9.98 -4.57 -14.84
CA SER A 160 9.02 -4.90 -15.88
C SER A 160 9.69 -5.54 -17.12
N GLU A 161 9.04 -6.52 -17.75
CA GLU A 161 9.49 -7.04 -19.06
C GLU A 161 9.51 -5.96 -20.16
N LYS A 162 8.69 -4.92 -20.02
CA LYS A 162 8.61 -3.78 -20.95
C LYS A 162 9.66 -2.70 -20.70
N ASP A 163 10.48 -2.85 -19.66
CA ASP A 163 11.46 -1.87 -19.27
C ASP A 163 12.79 -2.07 -20.03
N ASP A 164 13.37 -1.00 -20.55
CA ASP A 164 14.69 -1.01 -21.19
C ASP A 164 15.83 -1.06 -20.16
N ALA A 165 15.58 -0.69 -18.92
CA ALA A 165 16.57 -0.77 -17.85
C ALA A 165 16.97 -2.22 -17.56
N PRO A 166 18.25 -2.49 -17.19
CA PRO A 166 18.66 -3.82 -16.76
C PRO A 166 17.92 -4.21 -15.45
N PRO A 167 17.73 -5.53 -15.20
CA PRO A 167 17.21 -5.99 -13.93
C PRO A 167 18.07 -5.47 -12.76
N PRO A 168 17.46 -5.11 -11.62
CA PRO A 168 18.21 -4.70 -10.45
C PRO A 168 19.07 -5.87 -9.90
N ASP A 169 20.22 -5.54 -9.32
CA ASP A 169 21.08 -6.53 -8.68
C ASP A 169 20.39 -7.10 -7.43
N ARG A 170 20.26 -8.41 -7.36
CA ARG A 170 19.66 -9.13 -6.24
C ARG A 170 20.73 -9.72 -5.33
N ILE A 171 20.49 -9.63 -4.02
CA ILE A 171 21.41 -10.23 -3.03
C ILE A 171 21.33 -11.74 -3.09
N ASN A 172 20.13 -12.28 -3.26
CA ASN A 172 19.90 -13.72 -3.41
C ASN A 172 19.01 -13.99 -4.64
N PRO A 173 19.57 -14.44 -5.76
CA PRO A 173 18.80 -14.73 -6.96
C PRO A 173 18.07 -16.09 -6.93
N ASP A 174 18.19 -16.88 -5.84
CA ASP A 174 17.53 -18.19 -5.74
C ASP A 174 16.05 -18.03 -5.37
N PRO A 175 15.10 -18.38 -6.26
CA PRO A 175 13.67 -18.23 -6.01
C PRO A 175 13.15 -19.05 -4.82
N ILE A 176 13.83 -20.08 -4.40
CA ILE A 176 13.39 -20.94 -3.28
C ILE A 176 13.83 -20.36 -1.93
N GLU A 177 15.03 -19.87 -1.83
CA GLU A 177 15.52 -19.13 -0.66
C GLU A 177 14.77 -17.80 -0.50
N GLU A 178 14.41 -17.18 -1.61
CA GLU A 178 13.55 -16.00 -1.65
C GLU A 178 12.23 -16.13 -0.92
N LEU A 179 11.56 -17.28 -0.97
CA LEU A 179 10.31 -17.51 -0.25
C LEU A 179 10.45 -17.29 1.26
N ARG A 180 11.66 -17.12 1.74
CA ARG A 180 11.99 -17.05 3.17
C ARG A 180 12.51 -15.71 3.64
N GLY A 181 12.73 -14.72 2.79
CA GLY A 181 13.35 -13.50 3.28
C GLY A 181 13.55 -12.31 2.38
N GLY A 182 12.80 -12.15 1.33
CA GLY A 182 12.59 -10.82 0.83
C GLY A 182 13.33 -10.32 -0.39
N ASP A 183 13.94 -11.06 -1.28
CA ASP A 183 14.53 -10.48 -2.50
C ASP A 183 13.46 -10.06 -3.52
N ALA A 184 12.82 -8.91 -3.28
CA ALA A 184 11.79 -8.36 -4.13
C ALA A 184 11.93 -6.86 -4.32
N PHE A 185 12.03 -6.41 -5.56
CA PHE A 185 11.94 -4.99 -5.91
C PHE A 185 10.48 -4.61 -6.14
N ARG A 186 9.62 -4.94 -5.18
CA ARG A 186 8.20 -4.61 -5.20
C ARG A 186 7.88 -3.54 -4.16
N LEU A 187 6.87 -2.74 -4.46
CA LEU A 187 6.36 -1.75 -3.54
C LEU A 187 5.61 -2.43 -2.39
N HIS A 188 5.91 -2.03 -1.15
CA HIS A 188 5.13 -2.39 0.03
C HIS A 188 4.14 -1.27 0.37
N ASN A 189 4.61 -0.09 0.73
CA ASN A 189 3.79 1.06 1.11
C ASN A 189 4.01 2.26 0.19
N ALA A 190 2.92 3.03 -0.02
CA ALA A 190 2.93 4.29 -0.77
C ALA A 190 2.29 5.38 0.08
N ASN A 191 3.09 6.10 0.87
CA ASN A 191 2.58 7.10 1.82
C ASN A 191 2.41 8.46 1.15
N ILE A 192 1.21 9.03 1.24
CA ILE A 192 0.86 10.35 0.74
C ILE A 192 0.31 11.19 1.91
N TYR A 193 0.65 12.46 1.97
CA TYR A 193 0.24 13.33 3.07
C TYR A 193 -0.49 14.57 2.54
N PRO A 194 -1.61 14.98 3.15
CA PRO A 194 -2.35 16.18 2.74
C PRO A 194 -1.52 17.47 2.75
N SER A 195 -0.50 17.53 3.60
CA SER A 195 0.43 18.68 3.66
C SER A 195 1.43 18.72 2.50
N HIS A 196 1.64 17.61 1.80
CA HIS A 196 2.57 17.44 0.67
C HIS A 196 1.93 16.58 -0.42
N PRO A 197 0.84 17.04 -1.05
CA PRO A 197 0.03 16.23 -1.96
C PRO A 197 0.72 15.93 -3.31
N ASP A 198 1.85 16.57 -3.57
CA ASP A 198 2.69 16.42 -4.74
C ASP A 198 3.86 15.45 -4.52
N ARG A 199 3.91 14.76 -3.37
CA ARG A 199 4.95 13.79 -3.02
C ARG A 199 4.37 12.45 -2.64
N ALA A 200 5.00 11.38 -3.13
CA ALA A 200 4.79 10.01 -2.66
C ALA A 200 6.07 9.46 -2.04
N TYR A 201 5.94 8.89 -0.85
CA TYR A 201 7.03 8.29 -0.10
C TYR A 201 6.83 6.78 -0.13
N LEU A 202 7.68 6.08 -0.90
CA LEU A 202 7.49 4.69 -1.25
C LEU A 202 8.50 3.80 -0.52
N GLY A 203 8.00 2.72 0.09
CA GLY A 203 8.82 1.65 0.63
C GLY A 203 8.89 0.48 -0.36
N TYR A 204 9.98 0.39 -1.11
CA TYR A 204 10.29 -0.76 -1.97
C TYR A 204 11.14 -1.75 -1.20
N ILE A 205 10.68 -2.98 -1.05
CA ILE A 205 11.29 -3.99 -0.17
C ILE A 205 12.82 -4.00 -0.28
N ASP A 206 13.38 -4.38 -1.42
CA ASP A 206 14.82 -4.37 -1.64
C ASP A 206 15.32 -3.10 -2.34
N GLY A 207 14.41 -2.31 -2.89
CA GLY A 207 14.71 -1.03 -3.49
C GLY A 207 14.92 0.11 -2.49
N GLY A 208 14.56 -0.10 -1.22
CA GLY A 208 14.67 0.92 -0.18
C GLY A 208 13.59 1.99 -0.26
N ALA A 209 13.93 3.20 0.15
CA ALA A 209 13.03 4.35 0.12
C ALA A 209 13.13 5.08 -1.22
N VAL A 210 11.97 5.40 -1.81
CA VAL A 210 11.87 6.19 -3.05
C VAL A 210 10.94 7.38 -2.80
N ILE A 211 11.37 8.57 -3.18
CA ILE A 211 10.51 9.76 -3.18
C ILE A 211 10.14 10.09 -4.63
N LEU A 212 8.84 10.18 -4.92
CA LEU A 212 8.35 10.62 -6.21
C LEU A 212 7.75 12.01 -6.15
N ASP A 213 7.95 12.80 -7.21
CA ASP A 213 7.14 13.94 -7.55
C ASP A 213 5.90 13.44 -8.31
N ILE A 214 4.72 13.66 -7.73
CA ILE A 214 3.41 13.31 -8.27
C ILE A 214 2.54 14.54 -8.55
N SER A 215 3.14 15.72 -8.70
CA SER A 215 2.44 16.93 -9.10
C SER A 215 1.72 16.73 -10.44
N ASN A 216 2.34 16.01 -11.36
CA ASN A 216 1.67 15.43 -12.52
C ASN A 216 1.40 13.93 -12.27
N LYS A 217 0.18 13.60 -11.85
CA LYS A 217 -0.21 12.23 -11.50
C LYS A 217 -0.07 11.22 -12.65
N SER A 218 -0.19 11.69 -13.91
CA SER A 218 -0.03 10.80 -15.08
C SER A 218 1.42 10.48 -15.43
N ASN A 219 2.38 11.15 -14.78
CA ASN A 219 3.81 10.96 -15.06
C ASN A 219 4.64 11.17 -13.77
N PRO A 220 4.55 10.28 -12.78
CA PRO A 220 5.36 10.33 -11.57
C PRO A 220 6.85 10.33 -11.89
N GLN A 221 7.63 11.20 -11.24
CA GLN A 221 9.07 11.36 -11.46
C GLN A 221 9.86 11.10 -10.17
N VAL A 222 10.99 10.41 -10.29
CA VAL A 222 11.87 10.18 -9.14
C VAL A 222 12.52 11.49 -8.70
N VAL A 223 12.35 11.82 -7.43
CA VAL A 223 13.08 12.92 -6.75
C VAL A 223 14.39 12.38 -6.18
N SER A 224 14.31 11.26 -5.45
CA SER A 224 15.47 10.59 -4.86
C SER A 224 15.16 9.13 -4.51
N GLN A 225 16.24 8.39 -4.31
CA GLN A 225 16.22 7.01 -3.84
C GLN A 225 17.31 6.83 -2.78
N TRP A 226 17.02 6.01 -1.79
CA TRP A 226 17.97 5.58 -0.78
C TRP A 226 17.72 4.11 -0.42
N SER A 227 18.78 3.32 -0.34
CA SER A 227 18.67 1.91 0.04
C SER A 227 19.79 1.51 0.99
N PRO A 228 19.49 0.73 2.04
CA PRO A 228 20.49 0.13 2.92
C PRO A 228 21.14 -1.12 2.31
N HIS A 229 20.64 -1.59 1.16
CA HIS A 229 21.13 -2.83 0.52
C HIS A 229 22.61 -2.79 0.23
N ASN A 230 23.25 -3.92 0.61
CA ASN A 230 24.66 -4.06 0.82
C ASN A 230 25.24 -3.05 1.84
N PRO A 231 25.46 -3.48 3.10
CA PRO A 231 25.50 -4.89 3.53
C PRO A 231 24.22 -5.40 4.22
N TYR A 232 23.17 -4.58 4.33
CA TYR A 232 21.97 -4.96 5.09
C TYR A 232 20.93 -5.65 4.19
N PRO A 233 20.21 -6.69 4.69
CA PRO A 233 19.29 -7.48 3.86
C PRO A 233 18.01 -6.76 3.48
N GLY A 234 17.69 -5.58 4.08
CA GLY A 234 16.51 -4.81 3.73
C GLY A 234 15.19 -5.41 4.21
N PHE A 235 14.19 -5.30 3.43
CA PHE A 235 12.75 -5.38 3.60
C PHE A 235 12.18 -4.04 4.04
N THR A 236 12.48 -3.01 3.26
CA THR A 236 11.95 -1.67 3.50
C THR A 236 10.43 -1.68 3.40
N HIS A 237 9.79 -1.40 4.53
CA HIS A 237 8.34 -1.46 4.68
C HIS A 237 7.71 -0.08 4.55
N THR A 238 8.09 0.85 5.43
CA THR A 238 7.46 2.17 5.53
C THR A 238 8.48 3.29 5.43
N VAL A 239 8.11 4.36 4.73
CA VAL A 239 8.88 5.61 4.61
C VAL A 239 8.04 6.75 5.16
N LEU A 240 8.39 7.20 6.38
CA LEU A 240 7.64 8.20 7.14
C LEU A 240 8.41 9.53 7.19
N PRO A 241 7.95 10.59 6.51
CA PRO A 241 8.56 11.91 6.65
C PRO A 241 8.16 12.60 7.96
N LEU A 242 9.13 13.20 8.63
CA LEU A 242 8.95 14.13 9.74
C LEU A 242 9.23 15.54 9.20
N PHE A 243 8.24 16.13 8.55
CA PHE A 243 8.37 17.36 7.76
C PHE A 243 8.94 18.54 8.56
N ASP A 244 8.49 18.71 9.82
CA ASP A 244 8.94 19.76 10.72
C ASP A 244 10.40 19.60 11.16
N ARG A 245 10.98 18.42 10.98
CA ARG A 245 12.36 18.08 11.36
C ARG A 245 13.29 17.89 10.17
N GLY A 246 12.74 17.83 8.96
CA GLY A 246 13.52 17.53 7.76
C GLY A 246 14.17 16.13 7.82
N LEU A 247 13.43 15.14 8.35
CA LEU A 247 13.90 13.76 8.50
C LEU A 247 12.95 12.79 7.80
N LEU A 248 13.50 11.66 7.34
CA LEU A 248 12.73 10.46 7.02
C LEU A 248 13.03 9.37 8.04
N VAL A 249 11.98 8.70 8.50
CA VAL A 249 12.10 7.44 9.24
C VAL A 249 11.75 6.32 8.27
N VAL A 250 12.71 5.44 8.01
CA VAL A 250 12.54 4.28 7.12
C VAL A 250 12.64 3.03 7.99
N THR A 251 11.64 2.14 7.88
CA THR A 251 11.60 0.93 8.72
C THR A 251 11.62 -0.32 7.85
N ASP A 252 12.38 -1.30 8.29
CA ASP A 252 12.33 -2.66 7.76
C ASP A 252 11.27 -3.48 8.51
N GLU A 253 10.71 -4.48 7.84
CA GLU A 253 9.84 -5.48 8.44
C GLU A 253 10.58 -6.79 8.69
N CYS A 254 10.33 -7.40 9.86
CA CYS A 254 10.72 -8.76 10.15
C CYS A 254 9.54 -9.68 9.82
N ILE A 255 9.68 -10.49 8.78
CA ILE A 255 8.60 -11.37 8.28
C ILE A 255 8.72 -12.82 8.75
N LYS A 256 9.87 -13.21 9.30
CA LYS A 256 10.08 -14.54 9.87
C LYS A 256 9.76 -14.57 11.36
N ASP A 257 9.17 -15.67 11.77
CA ASP A 257 8.93 -15.93 13.19
C ASP A 257 10.21 -15.85 14.01
N ASN A 258 10.10 -15.37 15.24
CA ASN A 258 11.21 -15.23 16.19
C ASN A 258 12.37 -14.34 15.72
N GLY A 259 12.19 -13.51 14.70
CA GLY A 259 13.23 -12.61 14.19
C GLY A 259 14.37 -13.33 13.48
N GLU A 260 14.10 -14.44 12.83
CA GLU A 260 15.12 -15.24 12.13
C GLU A 260 15.72 -14.55 10.90
N ASP A 261 15.10 -13.50 10.41
CA ASP A 261 15.57 -12.64 9.30
C ASP A 261 16.23 -11.33 9.77
N TRP A 262 16.70 -11.30 11.03
CA TRP A 262 17.46 -10.18 11.59
C TRP A 262 18.81 -10.02 10.86
N PRO A 263 19.39 -8.78 10.70
CA PRO A 263 18.90 -7.53 11.28
C PRO A 263 17.83 -6.85 10.43
N LYS A 264 16.80 -6.32 11.11
CA LYS A 264 15.80 -5.41 10.57
C LYS A 264 15.92 -4.10 11.34
N LEU A 265 16.06 -3.01 10.62
CA LEU A 265 16.50 -1.74 11.20
C LEU A 265 15.45 -0.65 11.01
N THR A 266 15.54 0.35 11.87
CA THR A 266 14.88 1.63 11.67
C THR A 266 15.96 2.67 11.38
N TRP A 267 15.85 3.30 10.24
CA TRP A 267 16.77 4.31 9.74
C TRP A 267 16.20 5.70 9.96
N VAL A 268 17.05 6.63 10.37
CA VAL A 268 16.71 8.06 10.44
C VAL A 268 17.63 8.79 9.49
N ILE A 269 17.05 9.37 8.45
CA ILE A 269 17.76 9.94 7.29
C ILE A 269 17.53 11.45 7.29
N ASP A 270 18.58 12.22 7.03
CA ASP A 270 18.48 13.66 6.80
C ASP A 270 17.82 13.92 5.44
N ALA A 271 16.62 14.49 5.47
CA ALA A 271 15.82 14.80 4.29
C ALA A 271 15.58 16.32 4.10
N ARG A 272 16.40 17.16 4.74
CA ARG A 272 16.35 18.61 4.53
C ARG A 272 16.60 19.01 3.08
N ASN A 273 17.26 18.17 2.34
CA ASN A 273 17.34 18.22 0.89
C ASN A 273 16.83 16.89 0.30
N GLU A 274 15.56 16.87 -0.11
CA GLU A 274 14.92 15.66 -0.67
C GLU A 274 15.67 15.04 -1.87
N LYS A 275 16.49 15.82 -2.58
CA LYS A 275 17.26 15.33 -3.74
C LYS A 275 18.56 14.62 -3.35
N ASN A 276 18.90 14.61 -2.07
CA ASN A 276 20.15 14.05 -1.59
C ASN A 276 19.95 13.50 -0.16
N LEU A 277 19.38 12.33 -0.09
CA LEU A 277 19.11 11.58 1.14
C LEU A 277 20.37 10.93 1.69
#